data_d3f605092430f8901a0baea3712dedfb
#
_entry.id   d3f605092430f8901a0baea3712dedfb
#
_cell.length_a   1.000
_cell.length_b   1.000
_cell.length_c   1.000
_cell.angle_alpha   90.00
_cell.angle_beta   90.00
_cell.angle_gamma   90.00
#
_symmetry.space_group_name_H-M   'P 1'
#
loop_
_entity.id
_entity.type
_entity.pdbx_description
1 polymer ?
#
loop_
_entity_poly.entity_id
_entity_poly.type
_entity_poly.pdbx_seq_one_letter_code
_entity_poly.pdbx_strand_id
1 'polypeptide(L)'
;AVDDNVYGCTDSGACNYNSDATVDDGSCDYGTMCWDGSYECNASDCPDQPGGSVSIMYNTDTPIAGFQFALDGVEVTGAGGGDAGSAGFTISTGGSTVIGFSLTGATIPAGEGTLVVVDVVGDADSACLADLVISDSSGNALETSGDCTTIVIDAVDDNVYGCTDSGACNYNSDATVDDGSCDYGTMCWDGSYECNASDCPDQP
;
A
#
# COMPACT_ATOMS: atom_id res chain seq x y z
N ALA A 1 -18.41 -60.45 -34.93
CA ALA A 1 -18.71 -59.05 -35.20
C ALA A 1 -17.46 -58.23 -34.83
N VAL A 2 -16.90 -57.49 -35.79
CA VAL A 2 -15.83 -56.56 -35.52
C VAL A 2 -16.54 -55.37 -34.87
N ASP A 3 -16.02 -54.93 -33.72
CA ASP A 3 -16.53 -53.72 -33.06
C ASP A 3 -15.97 -52.52 -33.85
N ASP A 4 -16.82 -51.89 -34.66
CA ASP A 4 -16.46 -50.72 -35.45
C ASP A 4 -16.54 -49.40 -34.63
N ASN A 5 -16.57 -49.50 -33.30
CA ASN A 5 -16.57 -48.35 -32.41
C ASN A 5 -15.21 -47.61 -32.45
N VAL A 6 -15.22 -46.36 -32.83
CA VAL A 6 -14.10 -45.42 -32.67
C VAL A 6 -14.36 -44.57 -31.43
N TYR A 7 -13.50 -44.74 -30.45
CA TYR A 7 -13.59 -44.01 -29.18
C TYR A 7 -12.83 -42.69 -29.27
N GLY A 8 -13.37 -41.63 -28.66
CA GLY A 8 -12.77 -40.33 -28.62
C GLY A 8 -13.79 -39.21 -28.28
N CYS A 9 -13.37 -37.99 -28.25
CA CYS A 9 -14.27 -36.86 -28.00
C CYS A 9 -15.22 -36.65 -29.19
N THR A 10 -16.53 -36.68 -28.94
CA THR A 10 -17.59 -36.50 -29.93
C THR A 10 -18.18 -35.09 -29.92
N ASP A 11 -17.76 -34.21 -28.99
CA ASP A 11 -18.21 -32.85 -28.92
C ASP A 11 -17.39 -31.95 -29.88
N SER A 12 -18.06 -31.37 -30.88
CA SER A 12 -17.42 -30.50 -31.87
C SER A 12 -16.93 -29.17 -31.30
N GLY A 13 -17.31 -28.81 -30.09
CA GLY A 13 -16.83 -27.66 -29.35
C GLY A 13 -15.55 -27.90 -28.54
N ALA A 14 -15.09 -29.17 -28.44
CA ALA A 14 -13.88 -29.52 -27.75
C ALA A 14 -12.63 -29.34 -28.63
N CYS A 15 -11.50 -29.02 -28.03
CA CYS A 15 -10.23 -28.81 -28.72
C CYS A 15 -9.66 -30.10 -29.33
N ASN A 16 -9.99 -31.23 -28.73
CA ASN A 16 -9.57 -32.54 -29.19
C ASN A 16 -10.71 -33.31 -29.86
N TYR A 17 -11.68 -32.61 -30.45
CA TYR A 17 -12.78 -33.26 -31.21
C TYR A 17 -12.24 -34.22 -32.27
N ASN A 18 -12.78 -35.43 -32.26
CA ASN A 18 -12.48 -36.44 -33.26
C ASN A 18 -13.71 -36.71 -34.11
N SER A 19 -13.71 -36.26 -35.37
CA SER A 19 -14.84 -36.46 -36.30
C SER A 19 -15.14 -37.93 -36.64
N ASP A 20 -14.19 -38.83 -36.42
CA ASP A 20 -14.34 -40.26 -36.68
C ASP A 20 -14.86 -41.03 -35.45
N ALA A 21 -14.90 -40.36 -34.27
CA ALA A 21 -15.41 -40.97 -33.05
C ALA A 21 -16.90 -41.24 -33.16
N THR A 22 -17.28 -42.53 -32.86
CA THR A 22 -18.67 -42.97 -32.82
C THR A 22 -19.16 -43.19 -31.37
N VAL A 23 -18.23 -43.19 -30.40
CA VAL A 23 -18.51 -43.33 -28.98
C VAL A 23 -17.66 -42.34 -28.20
N ASP A 24 -18.31 -41.51 -27.41
CA ASP A 24 -17.63 -40.59 -26.48
C ASP A 24 -16.98 -41.40 -25.35
N ASP A 25 -15.69 -41.22 -25.16
CA ASP A 25 -14.88 -41.87 -24.12
C ASP A 25 -14.61 -40.96 -22.92
N GLY A 26 -15.21 -39.75 -22.87
CA GLY A 26 -15.02 -38.77 -21.81
C GLY A 26 -13.68 -38.01 -21.85
N SER A 27 -12.96 -38.11 -22.99
CA SER A 27 -11.66 -37.43 -23.17
C SER A 27 -11.75 -36.02 -23.68
N CYS A 28 -12.96 -35.42 -23.79
CA CYS A 28 -13.12 -34.05 -24.30
C CYS A 28 -12.34 -33.05 -23.49
N ASP A 29 -11.50 -32.28 -24.19
CA ASP A 29 -10.71 -31.18 -23.64
C ASP A 29 -11.23 -29.85 -24.22
N TYR A 30 -11.66 -28.95 -23.36
CA TYR A 30 -12.19 -27.64 -23.75
C TYR A 30 -11.13 -26.53 -23.67
N GLY A 31 -9.87 -26.87 -23.40
CA GLY A 31 -8.75 -25.96 -23.38
C GLY A 31 -8.64 -25.11 -22.12
N THR A 32 -8.13 -23.89 -22.27
CA THR A 32 -7.86 -22.95 -21.19
C THR A 32 -9.02 -21.96 -21.04
N MET A 33 -9.45 -21.75 -19.79
CA MET A 33 -10.39 -20.67 -19.48
C MET A 33 -9.68 -19.34 -19.52
N CYS A 34 -10.18 -18.40 -20.33
CA CYS A 34 -9.68 -17.05 -20.46
C CYS A 34 -10.21 -16.12 -19.36
N TRP A 35 -9.64 -14.91 -19.26
CA TRP A 35 -10.02 -13.91 -18.27
C TRP A 35 -11.50 -13.47 -18.37
N ASP A 36 -12.07 -13.49 -19.57
CA ASP A 36 -13.47 -13.12 -19.86
C ASP A 36 -14.46 -14.26 -19.63
N GLY A 37 -13.97 -15.44 -19.18
CA GLY A 37 -14.73 -16.64 -18.95
C GLY A 37 -14.98 -17.49 -20.22
N SER A 38 -14.47 -17.07 -21.40
CA SER A 38 -14.44 -17.90 -22.58
C SER A 38 -13.42 -19.04 -22.45
N TYR A 39 -13.53 -20.06 -23.32
CA TYR A 39 -12.58 -21.17 -23.37
C TYR A 39 -11.95 -21.19 -24.76
N GLU A 40 -10.60 -21.21 -24.82
CA GLU A 40 -9.83 -21.30 -26.04
C GLU A 40 -8.88 -22.50 -26.01
N CYS A 41 -8.65 -23.11 -27.16
CA CYS A 41 -7.79 -24.29 -27.26
C CYS A 41 -6.32 -23.98 -26.97
N ASN A 42 -5.87 -22.76 -27.24
CA ASN A 42 -4.55 -22.29 -26.82
C ASN A 42 -4.71 -21.04 -25.97
N ALA A 43 -3.92 -20.91 -24.93
CA ALA A 43 -3.93 -19.73 -24.07
C ALA A 43 -3.59 -18.41 -24.85
N SER A 44 -2.84 -18.54 -25.96
CA SER A 44 -2.52 -17.40 -26.84
C SER A 44 -3.69 -16.90 -27.69
N ASP A 45 -4.78 -17.66 -27.77
CA ASP A 45 -5.99 -17.31 -28.52
C ASP A 45 -7.01 -16.59 -27.62
N CYS A 46 -6.75 -16.54 -26.30
CA CYS A 46 -7.53 -15.75 -25.37
C CYS A 46 -7.51 -14.26 -25.76
N PRO A 47 -8.64 -13.54 -25.65
CA PRO A 47 -8.65 -12.10 -25.84
C PRO A 47 -7.63 -11.39 -24.93
N ASP A 48 -7.03 -10.30 -25.41
CA ASP A 48 -6.18 -9.46 -24.58
C ASP A 48 -7.02 -8.88 -23.43
N GLN A 49 -6.45 -8.90 -22.20
CA GLN A 49 -7.10 -8.23 -21.09
C GLN A 49 -7.18 -6.71 -21.34
N PRO A 50 -8.30 -6.06 -21.02
CA PRO A 50 -8.39 -4.61 -21.15
C PRO A 50 -7.32 -3.96 -20.27
N GLY A 51 -6.58 -3.03 -20.86
CA GLY A 51 -5.65 -2.17 -20.14
C GLY A 51 -6.38 -0.96 -19.55
N GLY A 52 -5.85 -0.42 -18.47
CA GLY A 52 -6.35 0.79 -17.83
C GLY A 52 -5.22 1.57 -17.17
N SER A 53 -5.58 2.59 -16.42
CA SER A 53 -4.63 3.31 -15.57
C SER A 53 -5.20 3.54 -14.19
N VAL A 54 -4.34 3.43 -13.18
CA VAL A 54 -4.65 3.68 -11.77
C VAL A 54 -3.91 4.93 -11.34
N SER A 55 -4.63 5.92 -10.82
CA SER A 55 -4.04 7.11 -10.21
C SER A 55 -3.76 6.84 -8.75
N ILE A 56 -2.49 6.87 -8.36
CA ILE A 56 -2.10 6.77 -6.95
C ILE A 56 -2.13 8.18 -6.37
N MET A 57 -3.02 8.38 -5.42
CA MET A 57 -3.20 9.66 -4.73
C MET A 57 -2.30 9.73 -3.50
N TYR A 58 -2.01 10.95 -3.04
CA TYR A 58 -1.33 11.16 -1.76
C TYR A 58 -1.92 12.35 -1.01
N ASN A 59 -1.78 12.33 0.31
CA ASN A 59 -2.02 13.44 1.21
C ASN A 59 -0.91 13.41 2.27
N THR A 60 -0.13 14.48 2.38
CA THR A 60 1.05 14.51 3.25
C THR A 60 1.34 15.90 3.79
N ASP A 61 1.77 15.97 5.04
CA ASP A 61 2.32 17.19 5.65
C ASP A 61 3.86 17.30 5.49
N THR A 62 4.50 16.23 4.98
CA THR A 62 5.95 16.14 4.79
C THR A 62 6.30 15.98 3.32
N PRO A 63 7.31 16.72 2.77
CA PRO A 63 7.75 16.53 1.40
C PRO A 63 8.25 15.10 1.14
N ILE A 64 7.84 14.50 0.01
CA ILE A 64 8.25 13.17 -0.42
C ILE A 64 9.51 13.27 -1.27
N ALA A 65 10.58 12.54 -0.90
CA ALA A 65 11.83 12.48 -1.66
C ALA A 65 12.00 11.17 -2.44
N GLY A 66 11.25 10.13 -2.07
CA GLY A 66 11.23 8.85 -2.78
C GLY A 66 10.05 8.01 -2.37
N PHE A 67 9.63 7.11 -3.26
CA PHE A 67 8.58 6.16 -2.98
C PHE A 67 8.84 4.83 -3.67
N GLN A 68 8.30 3.77 -3.06
CA GLN A 68 8.18 2.44 -3.63
C GLN A 68 6.87 1.84 -3.18
N PHE A 69 6.20 1.14 -4.08
CA PHE A 69 5.04 0.31 -3.76
C PHE A 69 4.89 -0.80 -4.79
N ALA A 70 4.11 -1.81 -4.45
CA ALA A 70 3.58 -2.78 -5.39
C ALA A 70 2.08 -2.52 -5.59
N LEU A 71 1.53 -2.96 -6.73
CA LEU A 71 0.09 -3.04 -6.96
C LEU A 71 -0.31 -4.51 -7.07
N ASP A 72 -1.15 -4.94 -6.14
CA ASP A 72 -1.81 -6.24 -6.18
C ASP A 72 -3.10 -6.15 -7.01
N GLY A 73 -3.53 -7.29 -7.56
CA GLY A 73 -4.77 -7.41 -8.33
C GLY A 73 -4.65 -7.07 -9.82
N VAL A 74 -3.54 -6.49 -10.25
CA VAL A 74 -3.30 -6.06 -11.65
C VAL A 74 -1.85 -6.34 -12.07
N GLU A 75 -1.61 -6.33 -13.39
CA GLU A 75 -0.26 -6.34 -13.95
C GLU A 75 0.17 -4.92 -14.31
N VAL A 76 1.31 -4.44 -13.76
CA VAL A 76 1.85 -3.12 -14.04
C VAL A 76 2.63 -3.16 -15.35
N THR A 77 2.27 -2.30 -16.30
CA THR A 77 2.93 -2.19 -17.63
C THR A 77 3.74 -0.92 -17.78
N GLY A 78 3.45 0.11 -16.98
CA GLY A 78 4.16 1.37 -16.98
C GLY A 78 3.75 2.25 -15.80
N ALA A 79 4.51 3.31 -15.55
CA ALA A 79 4.13 4.35 -14.59
C ALA A 79 4.77 5.68 -14.96
N GLY A 80 4.06 6.79 -14.68
CA GLY A 80 4.56 8.13 -14.98
C GLY A 80 3.56 9.23 -14.63
N GLY A 81 3.93 10.47 -14.94
CA GLY A 81 3.07 11.62 -14.69
C GLY A 81 2.88 11.95 -13.20
N GLY A 82 1.77 12.58 -12.87
CA GLY A 82 1.49 13.07 -11.53
C GLY A 82 2.48 14.11 -11.04
N ASP A 83 2.48 14.35 -9.74
CA ASP A 83 3.39 15.31 -9.10
C ASP A 83 4.83 14.78 -9.08
N ALA A 84 5.03 13.45 -9.08
CA ALA A 84 6.34 12.83 -9.24
C ALA A 84 6.97 13.18 -10.59
N GLY A 85 6.21 13.05 -11.68
CA GLY A 85 6.68 13.44 -13.02
C GLY A 85 6.95 14.94 -13.11
N SER A 86 6.07 15.79 -12.53
CA SER A 86 6.20 17.24 -12.51
C SER A 86 7.42 17.70 -11.70
N ALA A 87 7.76 16.99 -10.62
CA ALA A 87 8.95 17.24 -9.80
C ALA A 87 10.25 16.68 -10.44
N GLY A 88 10.17 16.01 -11.59
CA GLY A 88 11.33 15.47 -12.29
C GLY A 88 11.88 14.17 -11.68
N PHE A 89 11.03 13.39 -11.03
CA PHE A 89 11.41 12.07 -10.52
C PHE A 89 11.69 11.10 -11.68
N THR A 90 12.66 10.23 -11.45
CA THR A 90 12.83 9.03 -12.26
C THR A 90 11.88 7.96 -11.72
N ILE A 91 10.95 7.53 -12.58
CA ILE A 91 9.97 6.50 -12.25
C ILE A 91 10.35 5.23 -13.00
N SER A 92 10.39 4.09 -12.31
CA SER A 92 10.75 2.79 -12.87
C SER A 92 9.77 1.74 -12.39
N THR A 93 9.45 0.78 -13.27
CA THR A 93 8.57 -0.34 -12.98
C THR A 93 9.31 -1.66 -13.16
N GLY A 94 8.95 -2.67 -12.34
CA GLY A 94 9.50 -4.02 -12.44
C GLY A 94 8.56 -5.03 -11.79
N GLY A 95 7.90 -5.86 -12.62
CA GLY A 95 6.80 -6.71 -12.16
C GLY A 95 5.64 -5.85 -11.65
N SER A 96 5.13 -6.11 -10.46
CA SER A 96 4.09 -5.29 -9.82
C SER A 96 4.62 -4.05 -9.10
N THR A 97 5.96 -3.87 -9.02
CA THR A 97 6.59 -2.81 -8.23
C THR A 97 6.80 -1.54 -9.04
N VAL A 98 6.50 -0.39 -8.41
CA VAL A 98 6.76 0.96 -8.91
C VAL A 98 7.72 1.66 -7.94
N ILE A 99 8.78 2.27 -8.47
CA ILE A 99 9.77 3.02 -7.70
C ILE A 99 9.90 4.41 -8.30
N GLY A 100 9.86 5.44 -7.46
CA GLY A 100 10.10 6.82 -7.84
C GLY A 100 11.14 7.49 -6.96
N PHE A 101 12.13 8.13 -7.56
CA PHE A 101 13.20 8.84 -6.86
C PHE A 101 13.74 10.01 -7.68
N SER A 102 14.36 10.96 -7.00
CA SER A 102 15.01 12.10 -7.64
C SER A 102 16.53 11.95 -7.62
N LEU A 103 17.17 12.07 -8.78
CA LEU A 103 18.63 12.12 -8.90
C LEU A 103 19.21 13.51 -8.60
N THR A 104 18.35 14.54 -8.57
CA THR A 104 18.73 15.95 -8.36
C THR A 104 18.44 16.43 -6.94
N GLY A 105 17.83 15.57 -6.10
CA GLY A 105 17.39 15.94 -4.76
C GLY A 105 16.07 16.74 -4.74
N ALA A 106 15.31 16.72 -5.84
CA ALA A 106 13.98 17.33 -5.86
C ALA A 106 13.02 16.50 -4.99
N THR A 107 12.03 17.18 -4.42
CA THR A 107 10.97 16.55 -3.60
C THR A 107 9.60 16.91 -4.16
N ILE A 108 8.62 16.07 -3.90
CA ILE A 108 7.20 16.41 -4.08
C ILE A 108 6.79 17.19 -2.83
N PRO A 109 6.24 18.40 -2.96
CA PRO A 109 5.87 19.22 -1.80
C PRO A 109 4.80 18.56 -0.95
N ALA A 110 4.73 18.93 0.34
CA ALA A 110 3.60 18.65 1.19
C ALA A 110 2.30 19.16 0.56
N GLY A 111 1.21 18.43 0.74
CA GLY A 111 -0.10 18.69 0.17
C GLY A 111 -0.81 17.42 -0.24
N GLU A 112 -1.77 17.56 -1.13
CA GLU A 112 -2.53 16.46 -1.69
C GLU A 112 -2.51 16.51 -3.23
N GLY A 113 -2.58 15.35 -3.87
CA GLY A 113 -2.58 15.28 -5.32
C GLY A 113 -2.45 13.86 -5.86
N THR A 114 -2.16 13.76 -7.13
CA THR A 114 -1.80 12.50 -7.78
C THR A 114 -0.29 12.31 -7.72
N LEU A 115 0.16 11.31 -6.95
CA LEU A 115 1.58 10.97 -6.86
C LEU A 115 2.13 10.53 -8.21
N VAL A 116 1.50 9.51 -8.79
CA VAL A 116 1.89 8.90 -10.07
C VAL A 116 0.67 8.22 -10.70
N VAL A 117 0.66 8.11 -12.02
CA VAL A 117 -0.31 7.31 -12.77
C VAL A 117 0.37 6.02 -13.19
N VAL A 118 -0.25 4.88 -12.93
CA VAL A 118 0.26 3.55 -13.25
C VAL A 118 -0.60 2.93 -14.33
N ASP A 119 0.04 2.53 -15.44
CA ASP A 119 -0.62 1.79 -16.51
C ASP A 119 -0.67 0.30 -16.14
N VAL A 120 -1.84 -0.30 -16.25
CA VAL A 120 -2.09 -1.67 -15.80
C VAL A 120 -2.84 -2.48 -16.86
N VAL A 121 -2.66 -3.79 -16.79
CA VAL A 121 -3.51 -4.79 -17.47
C VAL A 121 -4.29 -5.54 -16.39
N GLY A 122 -5.59 -5.70 -16.60
CA GLY A 122 -6.54 -6.24 -15.64
C GLY A 122 -7.60 -5.24 -15.25
N ASP A 123 -8.36 -5.57 -14.21
CA ASP A 123 -9.39 -4.69 -13.66
C ASP A 123 -8.76 -3.63 -12.76
N ALA A 124 -8.68 -2.39 -13.26
CA ALA A 124 -8.08 -1.27 -12.55
C ALA A 124 -8.77 -0.97 -11.19
N ASP A 125 -10.06 -1.30 -11.06
CA ASP A 125 -10.82 -1.11 -9.82
C ASP A 125 -10.43 -2.15 -8.73
N SER A 126 -9.76 -3.22 -9.13
CA SER A 126 -9.23 -4.25 -8.20
C SER A 126 -7.80 -3.96 -7.74
N ALA A 127 -7.14 -2.93 -8.28
CA ALA A 127 -5.78 -2.58 -7.92
C ALA A 127 -5.68 -2.13 -6.46
N CYS A 128 -4.72 -2.66 -5.72
CA CYS A 128 -4.50 -2.29 -4.32
C CYS A 128 -3.01 -2.14 -4.00
N LEU A 129 -2.67 -1.05 -3.29
CA LEU A 129 -1.31 -0.76 -2.83
C LEU A 129 -0.82 -1.82 -1.84
N ALA A 130 0.40 -2.30 -2.05
CA ALA A 130 1.13 -3.22 -1.19
C ALA A 130 2.61 -2.78 -1.08
N ASP A 131 3.30 -3.26 -0.06
CA ASP A 131 4.74 -3.04 0.16
C ASP A 131 5.16 -1.56 0.06
N LEU A 132 4.33 -0.68 0.63
CA LEU A 132 4.50 0.77 0.54
C LEU A 132 5.66 1.26 1.39
N VAL A 133 6.58 1.99 0.76
CA VAL A 133 7.67 2.71 1.41
C VAL A 133 7.74 4.12 0.84
N ILE A 134 7.61 5.12 1.68
CA ILE A 134 7.79 6.54 1.34
C ILE A 134 8.96 7.09 2.16
N SER A 135 9.77 7.95 1.59
CA SER A 135 10.90 8.56 2.28
C SER A 135 10.92 10.07 2.19
N ASP A 136 11.43 10.69 3.27
CA ASP A 136 11.73 12.12 3.33
C ASP A 136 13.06 12.45 2.66
N SER A 137 13.43 13.74 2.63
CA SER A 137 14.69 14.23 2.04
C SER A 137 15.96 13.82 2.82
N SER A 138 15.80 13.30 4.03
CA SER A 138 16.89 12.77 4.86
C SER A 138 17.07 11.26 4.69
N GLY A 139 16.17 10.62 3.93
CA GLY A 139 16.16 9.18 3.70
C GLY A 139 15.47 8.37 4.80
N ASN A 140 14.74 9.03 5.71
CA ASN A 140 13.94 8.32 6.71
C ASN A 140 12.64 7.83 6.08
N ALA A 141 12.21 6.63 6.45
CA ALA A 141 10.89 6.15 6.09
C ALA A 141 9.81 6.94 6.84
N LEU A 142 8.77 7.34 6.12
CA LEU A 142 7.60 7.99 6.67
C LEU A 142 6.54 6.95 7.03
N GLU A 143 5.87 7.15 8.16
CA GLU A 143 4.70 6.35 8.51
C GLU A 143 3.57 6.62 7.54
N THR A 144 2.98 5.56 7.01
CA THR A 144 1.95 5.65 5.98
C THR A 144 0.70 4.89 6.38
N SER A 145 -0.44 5.46 6.07
CA SER A 145 -1.75 4.82 6.13
C SER A 145 -2.49 5.06 4.80
N GLY A 146 -3.70 4.60 4.66
CA GLY A 146 -4.50 4.88 3.49
C GLY A 146 -5.33 3.69 3.03
N ASP A 147 -5.79 3.78 1.81
CA ASP A 147 -6.57 2.73 1.13
C ASP A 147 -5.80 2.16 -0.08
N CYS A 148 -6.50 1.38 -0.92
CA CYS A 148 -5.87 0.69 -2.04
C CYS A 148 -5.23 1.64 -3.09
N THR A 149 -5.60 2.92 -3.15
CA THR A 149 -5.08 3.86 -4.15
C THR A 149 -4.66 5.21 -3.56
N THR A 150 -4.85 5.41 -2.25
CA THR A 150 -4.52 6.67 -1.57
C THR A 150 -3.53 6.44 -0.44
N ILE A 151 -2.42 7.16 -0.47
CA ILE A 151 -1.39 7.16 0.55
C ILE A 151 -1.63 8.37 1.45
N VAL A 152 -1.81 8.14 2.75
CA VAL A 152 -1.86 9.20 3.76
C VAL A 152 -0.56 9.12 4.56
N ILE A 153 0.16 10.24 4.62
CA ILE A 153 1.37 10.38 5.41
C ILE A 153 1.02 11.40 6.48
N ASP A 154 0.71 10.89 7.66
CA ASP A 154 0.45 11.74 8.82
C ASP A 154 1.76 12.45 9.19
N ALA A 155 1.66 13.69 9.64
CA ALA A 155 2.79 14.37 10.26
C ALA A 155 3.33 13.45 11.34
N VAL A 156 4.65 13.28 11.39
CA VAL A 156 5.28 12.58 12.51
C VAL A 156 4.75 13.28 13.76
N ASP A 157 4.05 12.52 14.61
CA ASP A 157 3.59 13.05 15.88
C ASP A 157 4.84 13.25 16.76
N ASP A 158 5.49 14.41 16.57
CA ASP A 158 6.62 14.87 17.39
C ASP A 158 6.16 15.23 18.81
N ASN A 159 4.90 14.94 19.14
CA ASN A 159 4.38 15.16 20.46
C ASN A 159 5.06 14.21 21.46
N VAL A 160 5.85 14.78 22.33
CA VAL A 160 6.35 14.10 23.53
C VAL A 160 5.30 14.31 24.61
N TYR A 161 4.60 13.25 24.95
CA TYR A 161 3.59 13.27 26.01
C TYR A 161 4.25 13.18 27.37
N GLY A 162 3.76 13.95 28.34
CA GLY A 162 4.26 13.99 29.69
C GLY A 162 3.80 15.23 30.43
N CYS A 163 4.18 15.38 31.69
CA CYS A 163 3.86 16.56 32.48
C CYS A 163 4.63 17.79 31.95
N THR A 164 3.90 18.83 31.51
CA THR A 164 4.46 20.11 31.03
C THR A 164 4.54 21.20 32.09
N ASP A 165 4.02 20.96 33.30
CA ASP A 165 4.09 21.90 34.41
C ASP A 165 5.43 21.81 35.13
N SER A 166 6.26 22.85 35.06
CA SER A 166 7.56 22.94 35.73
C SER A 166 7.49 22.94 37.26
N GLY A 167 6.30 23.09 37.83
CA GLY A 167 6.05 22.97 39.27
C GLY A 167 5.76 21.55 39.74
N ALA A 168 5.57 20.61 38.85
CA ALA A 168 5.32 19.21 39.14
C ALA A 168 6.63 18.42 39.41
N CYS A 169 6.54 17.41 40.26
CA CYS A 169 7.68 16.56 40.63
C CYS A 169 8.20 15.70 39.48
N ASN A 170 7.33 15.36 38.54
CA ASN A 170 7.63 14.58 37.34
C ASN A 170 7.62 15.41 36.06
N TYR A 171 7.93 16.72 36.18
CA TYR A 171 8.08 17.58 35.02
C TYR A 171 9.03 16.97 33.97
N ASN A 172 8.57 16.90 32.73
CA ASN A 172 9.38 16.48 31.59
C ASN A 172 9.64 17.68 30.67
N SER A 173 10.88 18.16 30.67
CA SER A 173 11.27 19.32 29.82
C SER A 173 11.14 19.08 28.32
N ASP A 174 11.10 17.81 27.90
CA ASP A 174 10.97 17.41 26.50
C ASP A 174 9.50 17.21 26.11
N ALA A 175 8.56 17.21 27.09
CA ALA A 175 7.14 17.10 26.80
C ALA A 175 6.63 18.36 26.06
N THR A 176 5.96 18.10 24.93
CA THR A 176 5.29 19.12 24.12
C THR A 176 3.78 19.14 24.34
N VAL A 177 3.22 18.02 24.87
CA VAL A 177 1.80 17.86 25.17
C VAL A 177 1.63 17.32 26.58
N ASP A 178 0.80 18.00 27.38
CA ASP A 178 0.41 17.52 28.70
C ASP A 178 -0.52 16.30 28.58
N ASP A 179 -0.12 15.18 29.16
CA ASP A 179 -0.90 13.93 29.19
C ASP A 179 -1.73 13.76 30.48
N GLY A 180 -1.75 14.78 31.33
CA GLY A 180 -2.43 14.76 32.62
C GLY A 180 -1.72 13.95 33.71
N SER A 181 -0.46 13.56 33.47
CA SER A 181 0.33 12.76 34.41
C SER A 181 1.04 13.56 35.49
N CYS A 182 0.83 14.90 35.55
CA CYS A 182 1.52 15.75 36.51
C CYS A 182 1.31 15.30 37.97
N ASP A 183 2.40 15.05 38.67
CA ASP A 183 2.43 14.68 40.08
C ASP A 183 3.02 15.85 40.86
N TYR A 184 2.27 16.38 41.81
CA TYR A 184 2.66 17.49 42.68
C TYR A 184 3.19 17.03 44.02
N GLY A 185 3.33 15.72 44.18
CA GLY A 185 3.92 15.12 45.39
C GLY A 185 2.99 15.04 46.60
N THR A 186 3.56 15.10 47.77
CA THR A 186 2.87 14.91 49.06
C THR A 186 2.50 16.26 49.69
N MET A 187 1.24 16.40 50.11
CA MET A 187 0.83 17.56 50.89
C MET A 187 1.39 17.45 52.33
N CYS A 188 2.12 18.48 52.71
CA CYS A 188 2.70 18.60 54.06
C CYS A 188 1.67 19.11 55.08
N TRP A 189 2.06 19.08 56.36
CA TRP A 189 1.19 19.51 57.47
C TRP A 189 0.84 21.01 57.45
N ASP A 190 1.68 21.84 56.87
CA ASP A 190 1.49 23.29 56.68
C ASP A 190 0.70 23.66 55.42
N GLY A 191 0.31 22.65 54.64
CA GLY A 191 -0.43 22.81 53.40
C GLY A 191 0.44 23.04 52.17
N SER A 192 1.78 23.02 52.28
CA SER A 192 2.68 22.99 51.13
C SER A 192 2.70 21.59 50.48
N TYR A 193 3.19 21.52 49.23
CA TYR A 193 3.40 20.27 48.49
C TYR A 193 4.89 20.09 48.23
N GLU A 194 5.41 18.90 48.58
CA GLU A 194 6.82 18.54 48.37
C GLU A 194 6.93 17.22 47.59
N CYS A 195 7.90 17.11 46.69
CA CYS A 195 8.10 15.92 45.91
C CYS A 195 8.47 14.68 46.71
N ASN A 196 9.15 14.89 47.85
CA ASN A 196 9.40 13.82 48.80
C ASN A 196 8.82 14.20 50.16
N ALA A 197 8.17 13.27 50.83
CA ALA A 197 7.60 13.49 52.16
C ALA A 197 8.66 13.88 53.22
N SER A 198 9.93 13.53 52.98
CA SER A 198 11.06 13.93 53.83
C SER A 198 11.43 15.41 53.74
N ASP A 199 10.99 16.09 52.72
CA ASP A 199 11.28 17.52 52.45
C ASP A 199 10.22 18.42 53.09
N CYS A 200 9.15 17.82 53.65
CA CYS A 200 8.14 18.55 54.38
C CYS A 200 8.75 19.18 55.65
N PRO A 201 8.34 20.42 56.04
CA PRO A 201 8.78 21.05 57.27
C PRO A 201 8.46 20.23 58.52
N ASP A 202 9.32 20.28 59.53
CA ASP A 202 9.08 19.64 60.84
C ASP A 202 7.83 20.25 61.51
N GLN A 203 6.99 19.40 62.08
CA GLN A 203 5.87 19.86 62.92
C GLN A 203 6.41 20.58 64.17
N PRO A 204 5.85 21.75 64.52
CA PRO A 204 6.28 22.48 65.70
C PRO A 204 6.00 21.79 67.00
#